data_d0dd82380fa72588afdf8afd341cff83
#
_entry.id   d0dd82380fa72588afdf8afd341cff83
#
_cell.length_a   1.000
_cell.length_b   1.000
_cell.length_c   1.000
_cell.angle_alpha   90.00
_cell.angle_beta   90.00
_cell.angle_gamma   90.00
#
_symmetry.space_group_name_H-M   'P 1'
#
loop_
_entity.id
_entity.type
_entity.pdbx_description
1 polymer ?
#
loop_
_entity_poly.entity_id
_entity_poly.type
_entity_poly.pdbx_seq_one_letter_code
_entity_poly.pdbx_strand_id
1 'polypeptide(L)'
;TGCFALTNTGEEIIKSSHGLLTTIAYQVEGEKPLYALEGSVPIAGAAVQWLRDNLNIIKQSEDIESLAMTEKDNGGVYFVPAFSGLFSPYWDETARGSLFGLTRFSNKSHIARAVLESVAFQTYELLESMEKDLDIEFQNIKVDGGMVENNLLMQFQSDILNKPVMS
;
A
#
# COMPACT_ATOMS: atom_id res chain seq x y z
N THR A 1 -3.13 -10.80 -0.93
CA THR A 1 -4.07 -9.86 -1.55
C THR A 1 -3.49 -8.46 -1.61
N GLY A 2 -4.18 -7.53 -2.30
CA GLY A 2 -3.88 -6.12 -2.31
C GLY A 2 -4.49 -5.36 -1.12
N CYS A 3 -4.40 -4.05 -1.15
CA CYS A 3 -5.15 -3.15 -0.28
C CYS A 3 -5.80 -2.02 -1.09
N PHE A 4 -6.75 -1.35 -0.48
CA PHE A 4 -7.54 -0.29 -1.10
C PHE A 4 -7.58 0.92 -0.17
N ALA A 5 -7.49 2.10 -0.76
CA ALA A 5 -7.78 3.35 -0.07
C ALA A 5 -9.11 3.90 -0.59
N LEU A 6 -9.99 4.30 0.32
CA LEU A 6 -11.27 4.92 -0.01
C LEU A 6 -11.45 6.19 0.79
N THR A 7 -11.96 7.23 0.12
CA THR A 7 -12.39 8.44 0.80
C THR A 7 -13.79 8.83 0.34
N ASN A 8 -14.68 9.07 1.31
CA ASN A 8 -16.07 9.42 1.03
C ASN A 8 -16.16 10.84 0.50
N THR A 9 -16.88 11.03 -0.62
CA THR A 9 -17.13 12.33 -1.26
C THR A 9 -18.56 12.83 -1.08
N GLY A 10 -19.35 12.14 -0.25
CA GLY A 10 -20.75 12.47 -0.03
C GLY A 10 -21.62 12.19 -1.26
N GLU A 11 -22.56 13.09 -1.57
CA GLU A 11 -23.41 12.99 -2.76
C GLU A 11 -22.71 13.43 -4.05
N GLU A 12 -21.47 13.89 -3.98
CA GLU A 12 -20.74 14.43 -5.13
C GLU A 12 -19.99 13.31 -5.88
N ILE A 13 -20.18 13.26 -7.19
CA ILE A 13 -19.43 12.41 -8.11
C ILE A 13 -18.17 13.16 -8.53
N ILE A 14 -17.07 12.97 -7.83
CA ILE A 14 -15.80 13.59 -8.14
C ILE A 14 -15.07 12.75 -9.18
N LYS A 15 -14.80 13.33 -10.33
CA LYS A 15 -14.00 12.70 -11.36
C LYS A 15 -12.51 12.95 -11.07
N SER A 16 -11.78 11.88 -10.79
CA SER A 16 -10.35 11.97 -10.53
C SER A 16 -9.56 12.48 -11.75
N SER A 17 -8.62 13.35 -11.50
CA SER A 17 -7.59 13.78 -12.47
C SER A 17 -6.20 13.17 -12.17
N HIS A 18 -6.10 12.42 -11.06
CA HIS A 18 -4.85 11.80 -10.58
C HIS A 18 -4.91 10.27 -10.56
N GLY A 19 -5.70 9.68 -11.47
CA GLY A 19 -5.67 8.22 -11.71
C GLY A 19 -6.46 7.37 -10.70
N LEU A 20 -7.36 7.98 -9.91
CA LEU A 20 -8.24 7.25 -9.00
C LEU A 20 -9.55 6.87 -9.69
N LEU A 21 -10.29 5.96 -9.08
CA LEU A 21 -11.63 5.56 -9.52
C LEU A 21 -12.70 6.28 -8.67
N THR A 22 -13.81 6.63 -9.31
CA THR A 22 -15.00 7.04 -8.60
C THR A 22 -15.93 5.85 -8.47
N THR A 23 -16.35 5.55 -7.25
CA THR A 23 -17.22 4.41 -6.96
C THR A 23 -18.38 4.80 -6.06
N ILE A 24 -19.39 3.93 -5.94
CA ILE A 24 -20.43 4.06 -4.93
C ILE A 24 -19.85 3.56 -3.60
N ALA A 25 -19.81 4.44 -2.59
CA ALA A 25 -19.38 4.06 -1.25
C ALA A 25 -20.43 3.14 -0.59
N TYR A 26 -21.66 3.63 -0.51
CA TYR A 26 -22.81 2.87 -0.04
C TYR A 26 -24.13 3.58 -0.37
N GLN A 27 -25.22 2.84 -0.26
CA GLN A 27 -26.57 3.37 -0.39
C GLN A 27 -27.47 2.71 0.65
N VAL A 28 -28.20 3.52 1.41
CA VAL A 28 -29.26 3.06 2.30
C VAL A 28 -30.59 3.05 1.53
N GLU A 29 -31.44 2.07 1.81
CA GLU A 29 -32.73 1.96 1.13
C GLU A 29 -33.57 3.24 1.32
N GLY A 30 -34.05 3.80 0.22
CA GLY A 30 -34.82 5.04 0.21
C GLY A 30 -33.99 6.34 0.24
N GLU A 31 -32.67 6.25 0.33
CA GLU A 31 -31.76 7.40 0.32
C GLU A 31 -30.97 7.49 -1.00
N LYS A 32 -30.33 8.64 -1.23
CA LYS A 32 -29.41 8.79 -2.35
C LYS A 32 -28.11 8.01 -2.09
N PRO A 33 -27.44 7.52 -3.15
CA PRO A 33 -26.14 6.91 -3.01
C PRO A 33 -25.09 7.94 -2.55
N LEU A 34 -24.15 7.49 -1.74
CA LEU A 34 -22.94 8.24 -1.41
C LEU A 34 -21.77 7.67 -2.20
N TYR A 35 -20.88 8.54 -2.62
CA TYR A 35 -19.76 8.21 -3.50
C TYR A 35 -18.43 8.23 -2.75
N ALA A 36 -17.42 7.64 -3.35
CA ALA A 36 -16.05 7.65 -2.87
C ALA A 36 -15.06 7.74 -4.03
N LEU A 37 -13.90 8.32 -3.77
CA LEU A 37 -12.71 8.05 -4.55
C LEU A 37 -12.04 6.78 -4.01
N GLU A 38 -11.60 5.94 -4.93
CA GLU A 38 -10.95 4.67 -4.64
C GLU A 38 -9.61 4.58 -5.37
N GLY A 39 -8.58 4.15 -4.66
CA GLY A 39 -7.32 3.74 -5.22
C GLY A 39 -6.97 2.33 -4.77
N SER A 40 -6.35 1.53 -5.64
CA SER A 40 -5.99 0.15 -5.33
C SER A 40 -4.49 -0.11 -5.45
N VAL A 41 -3.95 -0.78 -4.45
CA VAL A 41 -2.62 -1.40 -4.44
C VAL A 41 -2.83 -2.89 -4.67
N PRO A 42 -2.60 -3.42 -5.87
CA PRO A 42 -2.95 -4.81 -6.18
C PRO A 42 -2.09 -5.83 -5.43
N ILE A 43 -0.84 -5.45 -5.14
CA ILE A 43 0.14 -6.32 -4.51
C ILE A 43 0.61 -5.69 -3.18
N ALA A 44 -0.04 -6.07 -2.09
CA ALA A 44 0.34 -5.74 -0.71
C ALA A 44 0.67 -7.03 0.05
N GLY A 45 -0.28 -7.62 0.77
CA GLY A 45 -0.09 -8.92 1.42
C GLY A 45 0.31 -10.05 0.45
N ALA A 46 -0.05 -9.93 -0.84
CA ALA A 46 0.39 -10.87 -1.87
C ALA A 46 1.92 -10.88 -2.04
N ALA A 47 2.62 -9.77 -1.83
CA ALA A 47 4.09 -9.74 -1.85
C ALA A 47 4.69 -10.52 -0.67
N VAL A 48 4.06 -10.46 0.50
CA VAL A 48 4.45 -11.26 1.68
C VAL A 48 4.25 -12.76 1.38
N GLN A 49 3.10 -13.12 0.82
CA GLN A 49 2.83 -14.49 0.40
C GLN A 49 3.84 -14.99 -0.65
N TRP A 50 4.23 -14.14 -1.58
CA TRP A 50 5.26 -14.46 -2.57
C TRP A 50 6.62 -14.76 -1.94
N LEU A 51 7.04 -14.00 -0.92
CA LEU A 51 8.26 -14.31 -0.14
C LEU A 51 8.17 -15.67 0.54
N ARG A 52 6.98 -16.05 1.01
CA ARG A 52 6.72 -17.34 1.67
C ARG A 52 6.69 -18.47 0.66
N ASP A 53 5.83 -18.38 -0.36
CA ASP A 53 5.43 -19.51 -1.20
C ASP A 53 6.38 -19.74 -2.38
N ASN A 54 6.95 -18.68 -2.93
CA ASN A 54 7.80 -18.76 -4.13
C ASN A 54 9.29 -18.69 -3.79
N LEU A 55 9.68 -17.86 -2.81
CA LEU A 55 11.08 -17.68 -2.45
C LEU A 55 11.50 -18.46 -1.20
N ASN A 56 10.54 -18.95 -0.40
CA ASN A 56 10.80 -19.65 0.87
C ASN A 56 11.69 -18.86 1.84
N ILE A 57 11.53 -17.52 1.82
CA ILE A 57 12.30 -16.62 2.70
C ILE A 57 11.74 -16.64 4.11
N ILE A 58 10.42 -16.81 4.25
CA ILE A 58 9.68 -16.95 5.51
C ILE A 58 8.83 -18.21 5.47
N LYS A 59 8.42 -18.73 6.63
CA LYS A 59 7.54 -19.90 6.74
C LYS A 59 6.07 -19.53 6.85
N GLN A 60 5.79 -18.46 7.56
CA GLN A 60 4.45 -17.91 7.77
C GLN A 60 4.50 -16.41 7.46
N SER A 61 3.36 -15.81 7.12
CA SER A 61 3.29 -14.39 6.77
C SER A 61 3.69 -13.48 7.94
N GLU A 62 3.40 -13.91 9.14
CA GLU A 62 3.71 -13.21 10.40
C GLU A 62 5.22 -13.11 10.67
N ASP A 63 6.00 -14.03 10.11
CA ASP A 63 7.48 -14.03 10.29
C ASP A 63 8.16 -12.82 9.63
N ILE A 64 7.49 -12.13 8.71
CA ILE A 64 8.12 -11.07 7.91
C ILE A 64 8.59 -9.89 8.77
N GLU A 65 7.81 -9.49 9.78
CA GLU A 65 8.17 -8.39 10.68
C GLU A 65 9.46 -8.71 11.44
N SER A 66 9.48 -9.86 12.11
CA SER A 66 10.65 -10.28 12.88
C SER A 66 11.89 -10.44 12.00
N LEU A 67 11.74 -10.94 10.78
CA LEU A 67 12.84 -11.06 9.82
C LEU A 67 13.33 -9.67 9.38
N ALA A 68 12.43 -8.76 9.01
CA ALA A 68 12.77 -7.40 8.57
C ALA A 68 13.47 -6.61 9.69
N MET A 69 13.09 -6.82 10.94
CA MET A 69 13.67 -6.16 12.12
C MET A 69 15.07 -6.68 12.49
N THR A 70 15.56 -7.76 11.89
CA THR A 70 16.95 -8.22 12.13
C THR A 70 17.99 -7.29 11.50
N GLU A 71 17.58 -6.42 10.58
CA GLU A 71 18.41 -5.37 10.00
C GLU A 71 17.86 -4.00 10.35
N LYS A 72 18.75 -3.03 10.47
CA LYS A 72 18.41 -1.66 10.88
C LYS A 72 17.54 -0.94 9.85
N ASP A 73 17.79 -1.18 8.58
CA ASP A 73 17.14 -0.54 7.44
C ASP A 73 17.05 -1.51 6.25
N ASN A 74 16.61 -1.03 5.10
CA ASN A 74 16.49 -1.85 3.89
C ASN A 74 17.83 -2.08 3.16
N GLY A 75 18.95 -1.58 3.67
CA GLY A 75 20.28 -1.73 3.05
C GLY A 75 20.39 -1.11 1.65
N GLY A 76 19.54 -0.15 1.32
CA GLY A 76 19.43 0.44 -0.02
C GLY A 76 18.68 -0.43 -1.03
N VAL A 77 18.01 -1.50 -0.57
CA VAL A 77 17.18 -2.37 -1.41
C VAL A 77 15.76 -1.80 -1.49
N TYR A 78 15.24 -1.67 -2.70
CA TYR A 78 13.87 -1.27 -2.97
C TYR A 78 13.15 -2.31 -3.81
N PHE A 79 11.87 -2.50 -3.53
CA PHE A 79 11.02 -3.45 -4.24
C PHE A 79 9.85 -2.73 -4.91
N VAL A 80 9.66 -2.99 -6.20
CA VAL A 80 8.47 -2.57 -6.95
C VAL A 80 7.59 -3.78 -7.18
N PRO A 81 6.43 -3.90 -6.53
CA PRO A 81 5.60 -5.12 -6.57
C PRO A 81 4.64 -5.15 -7.77
N ALA A 82 5.09 -4.76 -8.95
CA ALA A 82 4.26 -4.70 -10.16
C ALA A 82 4.07 -6.08 -10.81
N PHE A 83 3.66 -7.12 -10.06
CA PHE A 83 3.50 -8.47 -10.58
C PHE A 83 2.45 -8.57 -11.70
N SER A 84 1.42 -7.73 -11.64
CA SER A 84 0.34 -7.63 -12.64
C SER A 84 0.24 -6.23 -13.24
N GLY A 85 1.36 -5.53 -13.34
CA GLY A 85 1.39 -4.13 -13.71
C GLY A 85 1.26 -3.18 -12.51
N LEU A 86 1.28 -1.89 -12.77
CA LEU A 86 0.98 -0.83 -11.81
C LEU A 86 -0.47 -0.38 -12.01
N PHE A 87 -1.21 -0.25 -10.91
CA PHE A 87 -2.59 0.26 -10.90
C PHE A 87 -2.59 1.75 -10.59
N SER A 88 -3.58 2.22 -9.84
CA SER A 88 -3.64 3.64 -9.45
C SER A 88 -2.32 4.09 -8.81
N PRO A 89 -1.83 5.27 -9.13
CA PRO A 89 -2.34 6.23 -10.10
C PRO A 89 -1.81 6.03 -11.54
N TYR A 90 -0.96 5.05 -11.79
CA TYR A 90 -0.12 4.91 -13.00
C TYR A 90 -0.83 4.23 -14.17
N TRP A 91 -1.61 3.19 -13.91
CA TRP A 91 -2.32 2.37 -14.91
C TRP A 91 -1.40 1.82 -16.01
N ASP A 92 -0.21 1.33 -15.63
CA ASP A 92 0.76 0.71 -16.53
C ASP A 92 0.70 -0.82 -16.41
N GLU A 93 0.04 -1.45 -17.37
CA GLU A 93 -0.09 -2.92 -17.45
C GLU A 93 1.20 -3.62 -17.87
N THR A 94 2.17 -2.88 -18.42
CA THR A 94 3.44 -3.43 -18.90
C THR A 94 4.51 -3.51 -17.83
N ALA A 95 4.37 -2.75 -16.74
CA ALA A 95 5.29 -2.78 -15.61
C ALA A 95 5.38 -4.19 -15.01
N ARG A 96 6.55 -4.54 -14.48
CA ARG A 96 6.79 -5.81 -13.80
C ARG A 96 7.53 -5.59 -12.49
N GLY A 97 7.36 -6.56 -11.57
CA GLY A 97 8.04 -6.55 -10.29
C GLY A 97 9.56 -6.47 -10.44
N SER A 98 10.20 -5.66 -9.61
CA SER A 98 11.64 -5.41 -9.69
C SER A 98 12.24 -5.20 -8.30
N LEU A 99 13.48 -5.66 -8.12
CA LEU A 99 14.32 -5.35 -6.96
C LEU A 99 15.48 -4.47 -7.42
N PHE A 100 15.71 -3.37 -6.71
CA PHE A 100 16.78 -2.41 -6.99
C PHE A 100 17.73 -2.31 -5.81
N GLY A 101 18.95 -1.86 -6.05
CA GLY A 101 19.92 -1.56 -5.00
C GLY A 101 20.60 -2.79 -4.39
N LEU A 102 20.48 -3.96 -4.99
CA LEU A 102 21.13 -5.18 -4.49
C LEU A 102 22.65 -5.06 -4.56
N THR A 103 23.30 -5.37 -3.46
CA THR A 103 24.76 -5.48 -3.34
C THR A 103 25.12 -6.83 -2.72
N ARG A 104 26.41 -7.15 -2.62
CA ARG A 104 26.86 -8.36 -1.92
C ARG A 104 26.50 -8.38 -0.42
N PHE A 105 26.23 -7.21 0.15
CA PHE A 105 25.79 -7.06 1.54
C PHE A 105 24.29 -7.41 1.71
N SER A 106 23.50 -7.27 0.65
CA SER A 106 22.05 -7.47 0.73
C SER A 106 21.71 -8.91 1.08
N ASN A 107 20.79 -9.10 2.00
CA ASN A 107 20.33 -10.39 2.48
C ASN A 107 18.79 -10.45 2.51
N LYS A 108 18.25 -11.60 2.94
CA LYS A 108 16.79 -11.83 2.99
C LYS A 108 16.02 -10.83 3.86
N SER A 109 16.66 -10.30 4.91
CA SER A 109 16.02 -9.33 5.81
C SER A 109 15.85 -7.96 5.16
N HIS A 110 16.84 -7.53 4.38
CA HIS A 110 16.73 -6.32 3.55
C HIS A 110 15.60 -6.44 2.52
N ILE A 111 15.47 -7.63 1.89
CA ILE A 111 14.38 -7.90 0.94
C ILE A 111 13.01 -7.88 1.64
N ALA A 112 12.90 -8.54 2.81
CA ALA A 112 11.68 -8.55 3.59
C ALA A 112 11.24 -7.13 3.99
N ARG A 113 12.21 -6.31 4.40
CA ARG A 113 11.97 -4.91 4.74
C ARG A 113 11.54 -4.09 3.52
N ALA A 114 12.22 -4.23 2.40
CA ALA A 114 11.87 -3.56 1.14
C ALA A 114 10.45 -3.93 0.67
N VAL A 115 10.02 -5.18 0.88
CA VAL A 115 8.65 -5.62 0.58
C VAL A 115 7.63 -4.92 1.47
N LEU A 116 7.85 -4.80 2.77
CA LEU A 116 6.96 -4.04 3.66
C LEU A 116 6.92 -2.55 3.28
N GLU A 117 8.08 -1.94 3.09
CA GLU A 117 8.19 -0.53 2.71
C GLU A 117 7.50 -0.23 1.37
N SER A 118 7.51 -1.16 0.41
CA SER A 118 6.86 -1.00 -0.89
C SER A 118 5.34 -0.84 -0.77
N VAL A 119 4.71 -1.46 0.21
CA VAL A 119 3.27 -1.29 0.49
C VAL A 119 2.99 0.12 0.98
N ALA A 120 3.84 0.61 1.87
CA ALA A 120 3.71 1.97 2.41
C ALA A 120 3.95 3.04 1.34
N PHE A 121 4.91 2.87 0.45
CA PHE A 121 5.14 3.80 -0.67
C PHE A 121 3.95 3.87 -1.62
N GLN A 122 3.38 2.73 -2.02
CA GLN A 122 2.20 2.71 -2.88
C GLN A 122 0.99 3.36 -2.19
N THR A 123 0.80 3.11 -0.89
CA THR A 123 -0.27 3.74 -0.12
C THR A 123 -0.09 5.26 -0.04
N TYR A 124 1.15 5.73 0.14
CA TYR A 124 1.47 7.16 0.10
C TYR A 124 1.04 7.81 -1.22
N GLU A 125 1.39 7.20 -2.36
CA GLU A 125 1.05 7.72 -3.69
C GLU A 125 -0.46 7.80 -3.92
N LEU A 126 -1.23 6.81 -3.43
CA LEU A 126 -2.69 6.84 -3.50
C LEU A 126 -3.28 7.98 -2.67
N LEU A 127 -2.83 8.12 -1.42
CA LEU A 127 -3.34 9.15 -0.51
C LEU A 127 -2.97 10.55 -1.00
N GLU A 128 -1.75 10.74 -1.51
CA GLU A 128 -1.35 12.00 -2.15
C GLU A 128 -2.25 12.35 -3.36
N SER A 129 -2.59 11.35 -4.18
CA SER A 129 -3.50 11.52 -5.31
C SER A 129 -4.92 11.91 -4.85
N MET A 130 -5.41 11.31 -3.76
CA MET A 130 -6.69 11.65 -3.16
C MET A 130 -6.72 13.08 -2.61
N GLU A 131 -5.67 13.48 -1.89
CA GLU A 131 -5.55 14.84 -1.36
C GLU A 131 -5.55 15.88 -2.48
N LYS A 132 -4.85 15.61 -3.59
CA LYS A 132 -4.83 16.48 -4.78
C LYS A 132 -6.19 16.58 -5.47
N ASP A 133 -6.92 15.48 -5.62
CA ASP A 133 -8.23 15.47 -6.26
C ASP A 133 -9.31 16.16 -5.42
N LEU A 134 -9.17 16.12 -4.10
CA LEU A 134 -10.14 16.68 -3.15
C LEU A 134 -9.78 18.09 -2.67
N ASP A 135 -8.57 18.55 -2.96
CA ASP A 135 -8.00 19.81 -2.43
C ASP A 135 -8.08 19.87 -0.88
N ILE A 136 -7.73 18.75 -0.23
CA ILE A 136 -7.70 18.60 1.23
C ILE A 136 -6.40 17.99 1.70
N GLU A 137 -6.14 18.07 3.00
CA GLU A 137 -5.09 17.32 3.70
C GLU A 137 -5.72 16.40 4.74
N PHE A 138 -5.47 15.10 4.64
CA PHE A 138 -5.92 14.13 5.63
C PHE A 138 -5.20 14.35 6.97
N GLN A 139 -5.96 14.39 8.05
CA GLN A 139 -5.39 14.56 9.39
C GLN A 139 -4.96 13.25 10.02
N ASN A 140 -5.53 12.16 9.61
CA ASN A 140 -5.24 10.79 10.07
C ASN A 140 -5.74 9.78 9.03
N ILE A 141 -5.21 8.57 9.10
CA ILE A 141 -5.59 7.45 8.23
C ILE A 141 -6.11 6.32 9.10
N LYS A 142 -7.32 5.86 8.80
CA LYS A 142 -7.89 4.66 9.42
C LYS A 142 -7.53 3.44 8.58
N VAL A 143 -7.06 2.40 9.21
CA VAL A 143 -6.63 1.15 8.56
C VAL A 143 -7.29 -0.06 9.20
N ASP A 144 -7.48 -1.11 8.38
CA ASP A 144 -8.01 -2.41 8.81
C ASP A 144 -7.44 -3.53 7.94
N GLY A 145 -7.58 -4.77 8.38
CA GLY A 145 -7.12 -5.96 7.68
C GLY A 145 -5.85 -6.58 8.27
N GLY A 146 -5.45 -7.73 7.76
CA GLY A 146 -4.40 -8.55 8.38
C GLY A 146 -3.01 -7.90 8.42
N MET A 147 -2.70 -6.97 7.53
CA MET A 147 -1.38 -6.31 7.54
C MET A 147 -1.25 -5.21 8.60
N VAL A 148 -2.35 -4.77 9.22
CA VAL A 148 -2.29 -3.76 10.30
C VAL A 148 -1.68 -4.30 11.59
N GLU A 149 -1.62 -5.61 11.74
CA GLU A 149 -0.93 -6.27 12.86
C GLU A 149 0.61 -6.11 12.80
N ASN A 150 1.14 -5.72 11.64
CA ASN A 150 2.57 -5.50 11.46
C ASN A 150 2.95 -4.08 11.90
N ASN A 151 3.54 -3.98 13.10
CA ASN A 151 3.90 -2.70 13.71
C ASN A 151 4.99 -1.96 12.93
N LEU A 152 5.96 -2.69 12.35
CA LEU A 152 7.02 -2.10 11.53
C LEU A 152 6.42 -1.40 10.30
N LEU A 153 5.47 -2.05 9.62
CA LEU A 153 4.77 -1.46 8.48
C LEU A 153 3.93 -0.25 8.91
N MET A 154 3.16 -0.37 10.00
CA MET A 154 2.31 0.73 10.47
C MET A 154 3.12 1.94 10.89
N GLN A 155 4.24 1.74 11.57
CA GLN A 155 5.14 2.83 11.94
C GLN A 155 5.74 3.48 10.69
N PHE A 156 6.27 2.69 9.77
CA PHE A 156 6.85 3.21 8.53
C PHE A 156 5.80 3.96 7.68
N GLN A 157 4.55 3.43 7.62
CA GLN A 157 3.44 4.10 6.95
C GLN A 157 3.13 5.47 7.58
N SER A 158 3.09 5.54 8.92
CA SER A 158 2.89 6.80 9.64
C SER A 158 4.04 7.79 9.38
N ASP A 159 5.27 7.30 9.37
CA ASP A 159 6.47 8.13 9.17
C ASP A 159 6.49 8.77 7.77
N ILE A 160 6.27 7.99 6.70
CA ILE A 160 6.30 8.54 5.34
C ILE A 160 5.11 9.43 5.02
N LEU A 161 3.94 9.19 5.63
CA LEU A 161 2.76 10.05 5.50
C LEU A 161 2.88 11.30 6.35
N ASN A 162 3.72 11.29 7.38
CA ASN A 162 3.76 12.29 8.43
C ASN A 162 2.35 12.51 9.05
N LYS A 163 1.60 11.42 9.24
CA LYS A 163 0.22 11.43 9.73
C LYS A 163 -0.01 10.24 10.67
N PRO A 164 -0.88 10.38 11.67
CA PRO A 164 -1.30 9.24 12.49
C PRO A 164 -2.01 8.17 11.66
N VAL A 165 -1.61 6.92 11.84
CA VAL A 165 -2.28 5.73 11.31
C VAL A 165 -2.97 5.02 12.47
N MET A 166 -4.28 4.76 12.34
CA MET A 166 -5.13 4.22 13.40
C MET A 166 -5.85 2.96 12.92
N SER A 167 -5.81 1.89 13.69
CA SER A 167 -6.56 0.66 13.51
C SER A 167 -7.76 0.58 14.44
#